data_d4f61094b08b7ee45a3481e291f7ba4c
#
_entry.id   d4f61094b08b7ee45a3481e291f7ba4c
#
_cell.length_a   1.000
_cell.length_b   1.000
_cell.length_c   1.000
_cell.angle_alpha   90.00
_cell.angle_beta   90.00
_cell.angle_gamma   90.00
#
_symmetry.space_group_name_H-M   'P 1'
#
loop_
_entity.id
_entity.type
_entity.pdbx_description
1 polymer ?
#
loop_
_entity_poly.entity_id
_entity_poly.type
_entity_poly.pdbx_seq_one_letter_code
_entity_poly.pdbx_strand_id
1 'polypeptide(L)'
;MGRNEKDYEKLEHIRNDYEGIEMSGEQLNVMKQSILRAKKEKQRKHKKVTRTIAAAAAAVAVFIALPNTSANVAYAMSNIPVIGKLVDVVTFRDYEYEGERHHADIEVPELVSDGVVAVDEINSEIQQITDQIVAEFEESLKNEEGYQEVVVKHEILVTTEEYFTLKLICYQGAGSGAEWDYYYTIDLNTGERLALDDLFIEGADYITPISENIKEQMRQQMAADENVIYWLDDEEIPEWNFESITEETSFYVNGEGNIVICFNEGDVAPMYMGCVEFVIPDEVVAEIRE
;
A
#
# COMPACT_ATOMS: atom_id res chain seq x y z
N MET A 1 64.57 13.09 6.92
CA MET A 1 63.75 14.35 6.92
C MET A 1 63.55 14.84 5.50
N GLY A 2 63.21 14.04 4.53
CA GLY A 2 63.12 14.43 3.11
C GLY A 2 61.96 13.78 2.33
N ARG A 3 61.10 13.02 3.02
CA ARG A 3 59.96 12.33 2.37
C ARG A 3 58.67 13.13 2.42
N ASN A 4 58.45 13.91 3.46
CA ASN A 4 57.24 14.68 3.63
C ASN A 4 57.14 15.91 2.69
N GLU A 5 58.27 16.51 2.35
CA GLU A 5 58.28 17.76 1.51
C GLU A 5 57.88 17.45 0.06
N LYS A 6 58.34 16.35 -0.50
CA LYS A 6 57.96 15.93 -1.86
C LYS A 6 56.53 15.46 -1.98
N ASP A 7 55.94 14.96 -0.90
CA ASP A 7 54.52 14.56 -0.88
C ASP A 7 53.62 15.80 -0.75
N TYR A 8 54.03 16.84 -0.05
CA TYR A 8 53.32 18.11 0.01
C TYR A 8 53.37 18.87 -1.34
N GLU A 9 54.51 18.90 -2.02
CA GLU A 9 54.60 19.50 -3.35
C GLU A 9 53.72 18.76 -4.39
N LYS A 10 53.64 17.43 -4.29
CA LYS A 10 52.73 16.63 -5.14
C LYS A 10 51.26 16.92 -4.87
N LEU A 11 50.90 17.07 -3.62
CA LEU A 11 49.51 17.41 -3.24
C LEU A 11 49.15 18.84 -3.66
N GLU A 12 50.05 19.82 -3.56
CA GLU A 12 49.81 21.17 -4.07
C GLU A 12 49.70 21.18 -5.60
N HIS A 13 50.47 20.39 -6.31
CA HIS A 13 50.35 20.26 -7.76
C HIS A 13 49.03 19.68 -8.20
N ILE A 14 48.58 18.60 -7.54
CA ILE A 14 47.27 17.97 -7.78
C ILE A 14 46.14 18.92 -7.43
N ARG A 15 46.25 19.68 -6.35
CA ARG A 15 45.25 20.67 -5.96
C ARG A 15 45.15 21.81 -6.98
N ASN A 16 46.26 22.32 -7.45
CA ASN A 16 46.30 23.39 -8.46
C ASN A 16 45.79 22.92 -9.82
N ASP A 17 46.05 21.64 -10.20
CA ASP A 17 45.50 21.03 -11.39
C ASP A 17 43.97 20.84 -11.27
N TYR A 18 43.46 20.54 -10.07
CA TYR A 18 42.03 20.40 -9.81
C TYR A 18 41.27 21.74 -9.76
N GLU A 19 41.91 22.77 -9.18
CA GLU A 19 41.37 24.14 -9.15
C GLU A 19 41.42 24.81 -10.53
N GLY A 20 42.29 24.34 -11.45
CA GLY A 20 42.38 24.80 -12.83
C GLY A 20 41.43 24.16 -13.83
N ILE A 21 40.62 23.17 -13.42
CA ILE A 21 39.62 22.55 -14.30
C ILE A 21 38.39 23.46 -14.41
N GLU A 22 38.47 24.45 -15.26
CA GLU A 22 37.28 25.24 -15.65
C GLU A 22 36.52 24.50 -16.77
N MET A 23 35.22 24.31 -16.54
CA MET A 23 34.34 23.83 -17.62
C MET A 23 34.34 24.81 -18.78
N SER A 24 34.49 24.28 -19.98
CA SER A 24 34.41 25.14 -21.19
C SER A 24 33.01 25.78 -21.29
N GLY A 25 32.96 27.00 -21.85
CA GLY A 25 31.68 27.72 -22.02
C GLY A 25 30.61 26.90 -22.77
N GLU A 26 31.05 25.98 -23.63
CA GLU A 26 30.18 25.05 -24.38
C GLU A 26 29.60 23.95 -23.46
N GLN A 27 30.40 23.36 -22.58
CA GLN A 27 29.96 22.38 -21.58
C GLN A 27 29.00 23.00 -20.56
N LEU A 28 29.27 24.25 -20.13
CA LEU A 28 28.37 25.02 -19.26
C LEU A 28 27.02 25.30 -19.93
N ASN A 29 27.01 25.62 -21.22
CA ASN A 29 25.77 25.82 -21.98
C ASN A 29 24.98 24.53 -22.17
N VAL A 30 25.61 23.42 -22.48
CA VAL A 30 24.97 22.10 -22.60
C VAL A 30 24.36 21.68 -21.26
N MET A 31 25.07 21.88 -20.15
CA MET A 31 24.57 21.57 -18.82
C MET A 31 23.38 22.46 -18.42
N LYS A 32 23.43 23.76 -18.69
CA LYS A 32 22.32 24.69 -18.46
C LYS A 32 21.10 24.33 -19.30
N GLN A 33 21.28 23.96 -20.55
CA GLN A 33 20.18 23.53 -21.41
C GLN A 33 19.56 22.21 -20.97
N SER A 34 20.35 21.23 -20.50
CA SER A 34 19.84 19.96 -19.99
C SER A 34 19.05 20.15 -18.70
N ILE A 35 19.51 21.01 -17.78
CA ILE A 35 18.77 21.38 -16.56
C ILE A 35 17.44 22.06 -16.91
N LEU A 36 17.44 22.99 -17.86
CA LEU A 36 16.23 23.68 -18.30
C LEU A 36 15.22 22.73 -18.97
N ARG A 37 15.70 21.74 -19.77
CA ARG A 37 14.86 20.70 -20.37
C ARG A 37 14.25 19.80 -19.30
N ALA A 38 15.07 19.32 -18.36
CA ALA A 38 14.59 18.48 -17.24
C ALA A 38 13.55 19.20 -16.37
N LYS A 39 13.78 20.50 -16.07
CA LYS A 39 12.83 21.33 -15.33
C LYS A 39 11.49 21.51 -16.08
N LYS A 40 11.55 21.68 -17.39
CA LYS A 40 10.37 21.84 -18.26
C LYS A 40 9.59 20.54 -18.42
N GLU A 41 10.29 19.39 -18.48
CA GLU A 41 9.66 18.06 -18.48
C GLU A 41 8.98 17.74 -17.16
N LYS A 42 9.66 18.02 -16.04
CA LYS A 42 9.08 17.84 -14.69
C LYS A 42 7.81 18.69 -14.52
N GLN A 43 7.84 19.96 -14.97
CA GLN A 43 6.64 20.82 -14.92
C GLN A 43 5.51 20.34 -15.85
N ARG A 44 5.83 19.72 -17.02
CA ARG A 44 4.81 19.15 -17.90
C ARG A 44 4.17 17.88 -17.32
N LYS A 45 4.98 17.02 -16.68
CA LYS A 45 4.46 15.81 -15.97
C LYS A 45 3.55 16.22 -14.82
N HIS A 46 3.98 17.17 -13.98
CA HIS A 46 3.14 17.66 -12.88
C HIS A 46 1.82 18.28 -13.36
N LYS A 47 1.83 19.09 -14.44
CA LYS A 47 0.59 19.67 -14.99
C LYS A 47 -0.36 18.64 -15.61
N LYS A 48 0.15 17.51 -16.14
CA LYS A 48 -0.69 16.41 -16.63
C LYS A 48 -1.31 15.66 -15.47
N VAL A 49 -0.52 15.27 -14.46
CA VAL A 49 -0.98 14.55 -13.27
C VAL A 49 -2.00 15.38 -12.50
N THR A 50 -1.73 16.67 -12.23
CA THR A 50 -2.70 17.55 -11.54
C THR A 50 -4.01 17.75 -12.32
N ARG A 51 -3.97 17.75 -13.66
CA ARG A 51 -5.20 17.85 -14.46
C ARG A 51 -6.02 16.55 -14.44
N THR A 52 -5.37 15.39 -14.40
CA THR A 52 -6.05 14.09 -14.30
C THR A 52 -6.66 13.92 -12.91
N ILE A 53 -5.94 14.26 -11.86
CA ILE A 53 -6.43 14.25 -10.47
C ILE A 53 -7.59 15.25 -10.29
N ALA A 54 -7.47 16.47 -10.84
CA ALA A 54 -8.54 17.44 -10.76
C ALA A 54 -9.81 17.03 -11.54
N ALA A 55 -9.66 16.31 -12.65
CA ALA A 55 -10.79 15.76 -13.40
C ALA A 55 -11.45 14.59 -12.66
N ALA A 56 -10.67 13.72 -12.02
CA ALA A 56 -11.19 12.64 -11.18
C ALA A 56 -11.89 13.18 -9.93
N ALA A 57 -11.27 14.15 -9.23
CA ALA A 57 -11.88 14.81 -8.08
C ALA A 57 -13.17 15.56 -8.43
N ALA A 58 -13.23 16.18 -9.62
CA ALA A 58 -14.46 16.82 -10.09
C ALA A 58 -15.57 15.81 -10.40
N ALA A 59 -15.22 14.64 -10.96
CA ALA A 59 -16.19 13.58 -11.21
C ALA A 59 -16.74 12.99 -9.90
N VAL A 60 -15.87 12.74 -8.91
CA VAL A 60 -16.27 12.29 -7.57
C VAL A 60 -17.11 13.35 -6.86
N ALA A 61 -16.72 14.62 -6.91
CA ALA A 61 -17.49 15.71 -6.30
C ALA A 61 -18.88 15.85 -6.95
N VAL A 62 -19.02 15.66 -8.25
CA VAL A 62 -20.30 15.64 -8.95
C VAL A 62 -21.13 14.42 -8.54
N PHE A 63 -20.49 13.24 -8.41
CA PHE A 63 -21.17 12.01 -7.99
C PHE A 63 -21.68 12.08 -6.54
N ILE A 64 -20.94 12.72 -5.64
CA ILE A 64 -21.36 12.95 -4.25
C ILE A 64 -22.38 14.09 -4.14
N ALA A 65 -22.22 15.17 -4.90
CA ALA A 65 -23.08 16.35 -4.80
C ALA A 65 -24.48 16.16 -5.44
N LEU A 66 -24.58 15.39 -6.52
CA LEU A 66 -25.84 15.19 -7.23
C LEU A 66 -26.93 14.52 -6.38
N PRO A 67 -26.68 13.44 -5.61
CA PRO A 67 -27.69 12.86 -4.72
C PRO A 67 -28.12 13.82 -3.61
N ASN A 68 -27.22 14.65 -3.11
CA ASN A 68 -27.47 15.60 -2.02
C ASN A 68 -28.21 16.85 -2.46
N THR A 69 -28.32 17.14 -3.77
CA THR A 69 -28.98 18.34 -4.29
C THR A 69 -30.39 18.08 -4.85
N SER A 70 -30.76 16.81 -5.05
CA SER A 70 -32.07 16.47 -5.61
C SER A 70 -32.58 15.11 -5.15
N ALA A 71 -33.72 15.11 -4.45
CA ALA A 71 -34.41 13.89 -4.05
C ALA A 71 -34.74 12.95 -5.22
N ASN A 72 -34.95 13.50 -6.42
CA ASN A 72 -35.23 12.71 -7.62
C ASN A 72 -34.00 12.00 -8.16
N VAL A 73 -32.79 12.58 -8.00
CA VAL A 73 -31.53 11.98 -8.39
C VAL A 73 -31.14 10.90 -7.36
N ALA A 74 -31.28 11.19 -6.08
CA ALA A 74 -31.10 10.20 -5.01
C ALA A 74 -32.03 8.99 -5.20
N TYR A 75 -33.32 9.23 -5.51
CA TYR A 75 -34.27 8.17 -5.81
C TYR A 75 -33.93 7.36 -7.09
N ALA A 76 -33.48 8.03 -8.15
CA ALA A 76 -33.06 7.38 -9.39
C ALA A 76 -31.79 6.55 -9.17
N MET A 77 -30.86 7.02 -8.34
CA MET A 77 -29.66 6.29 -7.98
C MET A 77 -29.95 5.10 -7.06
N SER A 78 -30.89 5.21 -6.13
CA SER A 78 -31.32 4.10 -5.25
C SER A 78 -32.06 2.97 -5.98
N ASN A 79 -32.59 3.24 -7.18
CA ASN A 79 -33.26 2.24 -8.02
C ASN A 79 -32.34 1.55 -9.04
N ILE A 80 -31.07 1.93 -9.11
CA ILE A 80 -30.05 1.15 -9.83
C ILE A 80 -29.69 -0.03 -8.89
N PRO A 81 -29.89 -1.29 -9.29
CA PRO A 81 -29.68 -2.45 -8.41
C PRO A 81 -28.29 -2.49 -7.76
N VAL A 82 -27.29 -1.92 -8.40
CA VAL A 82 -25.89 -1.82 -7.94
C VAL A 82 -25.70 -0.73 -6.88
N ILE A 83 -26.51 0.33 -6.89
CA ILE A 83 -26.35 1.48 -5.97
C ILE A 83 -27.10 1.25 -4.64
N GLY A 84 -28.06 0.36 -4.61
CA GLY A 84 -28.86 0.06 -3.39
C GLY A 84 -28.07 -0.64 -2.28
N LYS A 85 -26.88 -1.17 -2.57
CA LYS A 85 -25.98 -1.81 -1.61
C LYS A 85 -24.56 -1.16 -1.65
N LEU A 86 -24.47 0.10 -2.08
CA LEU A 86 -23.18 0.78 -2.12
C LEU A 86 -22.66 0.98 -0.70
N VAL A 87 -21.44 0.54 -0.47
CA VAL A 87 -20.68 0.89 0.72
C VAL A 87 -19.89 2.15 0.38
N ASP A 88 -20.21 3.26 1.05
CA ASP A 88 -19.44 4.49 0.93
C ASP A 88 -18.35 4.49 2.02
N VAL A 89 -17.20 5.06 1.69
CA VAL A 89 -16.12 5.30 2.66
C VAL A 89 -16.01 6.80 2.89
N VAL A 90 -16.12 7.19 4.13
CA VAL A 90 -15.96 8.59 4.56
C VAL A 90 -14.83 8.68 5.57
N THR A 91 -14.13 9.79 5.62
CA THR A 91 -13.16 10.04 6.69
C THR A 91 -13.94 10.42 7.94
N PHE A 92 -13.88 9.56 8.96
CA PHE A 92 -14.53 9.78 10.24
C PHE A 92 -13.75 10.73 11.13
N ARG A 93 -12.41 10.55 11.18
CA ARG A 93 -11.50 11.32 12.01
C ARG A 93 -10.12 11.38 11.35
N ASP A 94 -9.50 12.54 11.41
CA ASP A 94 -8.09 12.74 11.10
C ASP A 94 -7.34 13.06 12.40
N TYR A 95 -6.19 12.44 12.58
CA TYR A 95 -5.25 12.77 13.63
C TYR A 95 -3.92 13.15 12.99
N GLU A 96 -3.53 14.41 13.11
CA GLU A 96 -2.29 14.94 12.56
C GLU A 96 -1.41 15.47 13.69
N TYR A 97 -0.13 15.13 13.65
CA TYR A 97 0.88 15.68 14.54
C TYR A 97 2.16 15.96 13.75
N GLU A 98 2.68 17.17 13.88
CA GLU A 98 3.91 17.62 13.21
C GLU A 98 4.89 18.15 14.25
N GLY A 99 5.94 17.39 14.52
CA GLY A 99 7.03 17.74 15.42
C GLY A 99 8.39 17.63 14.75
N GLU A 100 9.46 18.02 15.45
CA GLU A 100 10.82 17.93 14.88
C GLU A 100 11.28 16.49 14.65
N ARG A 101 10.78 15.54 15.43
CA ARG A 101 11.19 14.12 15.42
C ARG A 101 10.02 13.14 15.41
N HIS A 102 8.83 13.62 15.63
CA HIS A 102 7.62 12.81 15.67
C HIS A 102 6.64 13.37 14.64
N HIS A 103 6.13 12.47 13.83
CA HIS A 103 5.15 12.79 12.80
C HIS A 103 4.03 11.75 12.84
N ALA A 104 2.78 12.19 12.76
CA ALA A 104 1.63 11.31 12.59
C ALA A 104 0.67 11.90 11.55
N ASP A 105 0.18 11.04 10.65
CA ASP A 105 -0.84 11.35 9.66
C ASP A 105 -1.79 10.14 9.58
N ILE A 106 -2.84 10.17 10.40
CA ILE A 106 -3.74 9.04 10.62
C ILE A 106 -5.14 9.41 10.15
N GLU A 107 -5.54 8.86 9.01
CA GLU A 107 -6.90 8.93 8.49
C GLU A 107 -7.69 7.71 8.97
N VAL A 108 -8.78 7.95 9.72
CA VAL A 108 -9.68 6.89 10.18
C VAL A 108 -10.87 6.81 9.23
N PRO A 109 -10.95 5.81 8.33
CA PRO A 109 -12.11 5.64 7.47
C PRO A 109 -13.29 5.11 8.26
N GLU A 110 -14.49 5.45 7.82
CA GLU A 110 -15.78 4.88 8.25
C GLU A 110 -16.53 4.39 7.03
N LEU A 111 -16.93 3.14 7.06
CA LEU A 111 -17.84 2.56 6.08
C LEU A 111 -19.28 3.01 6.41
N VAL A 112 -20.00 3.42 5.40
CA VAL A 112 -21.42 3.81 5.52
C VAL A 112 -22.22 3.05 4.48
N SER A 113 -23.23 2.30 4.93
CA SER A 113 -24.17 1.61 4.03
C SER A 113 -25.49 1.33 4.71
N ASP A 114 -26.56 1.33 3.94
CA ASP A 114 -27.88 0.91 4.39
C ASP A 114 -28.03 -0.62 4.20
N GLY A 115 -28.10 -1.37 5.31
CA GLY A 115 -28.43 -2.80 5.29
C GLY A 115 -27.29 -3.76 5.03
N VAL A 116 -26.03 -3.31 5.17
CA VAL A 116 -24.84 -4.16 5.17
C VAL A 116 -24.41 -4.40 6.62
N VAL A 117 -24.56 -5.63 7.10
CA VAL A 117 -24.38 -6.01 8.52
C VAL A 117 -22.91 -5.86 8.96
N ALA A 118 -21.98 -6.18 8.07
CA ALA A 118 -20.54 -6.14 8.36
C ALA A 118 -19.99 -4.73 8.65
N VAL A 119 -20.67 -3.68 8.23
CA VAL A 119 -20.16 -2.28 8.32
C VAL A 119 -19.88 -1.86 9.76
N ASP A 120 -20.80 -2.17 10.69
CA ASP A 120 -20.64 -1.78 12.10
C ASP A 120 -19.46 -2.51 12.76
N GLU A 121 -19.27 -3.79 12.45
CA GLU A 121 -18.16 -4.60 12.95
C GLU A 121 -16.82 -4.09 12.42
N ILE A 122 -16.72 -3.88 11.11
CA ILE A 122 -15.51 -3.38 10.46
C ILE A 122 -15.15 -1.99 11.00
N ASN A 123 -16.11 -1.09 11.12
CA ASN A 123 -15.88 0.24 11.68
C ASN A 123 -15.37 0.18 13.13
N SER A 124 -15.92 -0.74 13.94
CA SER A 124 -15.47 -0.94 15.32
C SER A 124 -14.02 -1.44 15.37
N GLU A 125 -13.64 -2.36 14.48
CA GLU A 125 -12.27 -2.88 14.38
C GLU A 125 -11.29 -1.79 13.91
N ILE A 126 -11.64 -1.04 12.87
CA ILE A 126 -10.82 0.08 12.37
C ILE A 126 -10.60 1.12 13.49
N GLN A 127 -11.64 1.49 14.22
CA GLN A 127 -11.52 2.43 15.35
C GLN A 127 -10.61 1.87 16.44
N GLN A 128 -10.76 0.61 16.80
CA GLN A 128 -9.90 -0.01 17.82
C GLN A 128 -8.43 -0.02 17.41
N ILE A 129 -8.11 -0.40 16.17
CA ILE A 129 -6.76 -0.41 15.62
C ILE A 129 -6.19 1.02 15.63
N THR A 130 -6.91 1.97 15.10
CA THR A 130 -6.44 3.36 14.98
C THR A 130 -6.33 4.05 16.33
N ASP A 131 -7.21 3.79 17.28
CA ASP A 131 -7.11 4.31 18.66
C ASP A 131 -5.87 3.75 19.38
N GLN A 132 -5.55 2.47 19.17
CA GLN A 132 -4.32 1.87 19.70
C GLN A 132 -3.07 2.53 19.09
N ILE A 133 -3.03 2.71 17.78
CA ILE A 133 -1.91 3.36 17.07
C ILE A 133 -1.71 4.80 17.59
N VAL A 134 -2.79 5.57 17.74
CA VAL A 134 -2.74 6.92 18.31
C VAL A 134 -2.20 6.90 19.74
N ALA A 135 -2.67 5.98 20.58
CA ALA A 135 -2.23 5.89 21.98
C ALA A 135 -0.74 5.53 22.08
N GLU A 136 -0.25 4.62 21.25
CA GLU A 136 1.17 4.26 21.18
C GLU A 136 2.03 5.43 20.68
N PHE A 137 1.55 6.17 19.69
CA PHE A 137 2.20 7.39 19.21
C PHE A 137 2.27 8.46 20.31
N GLU A 138 1.17 8.74 21.00
CA GLU A 138 1.14 9.71 22.11
C GLU A 138 2.05 9.30 23.27
N GLU A 139 2.20 8.00 23.54
CA GLU A 139 3.16 7.51 24.53
C GLU A 139 4.60 7.78 24.08
N SER A 140 4.90 7.63 22.79
CA SER A 140 6.23 7.88 22.22
C SER A 140 6.66 9.34 22.34
N LEU A 141 5.71 10.29 22.33
CA LEU A 141 6.00 11.73 22.49
C LEU A 141 6.66 12.06 23.84
N LYS A 142 6.57 11.17 24.83
CA LYS A 142 7.26 11.31 26.11
C LYS A 142 8.77 11.08 26.01
N ASN A 143 9.22 10.48 24.91
CA ASN A 143 10.64 10.24 24.62
C ASN A 143 11.16 11.29 23.63
N GLU A 144 11.66 12.43 24.15
CA GLU A 144 12.14 13.55 23.33
C GLU A 144 13.34 13.22 22.43
N GLU A 145 14.08 12.13 22.72
CA GLU A 145 15.27 11.72 21.93
C GLU A 145 14.91 10.77 20.77
N GLY A 146 13.72 10.17 20.80
CA GLY A 146 13.23 9.24 19.77
C GLY A 146 12.85 9.95 18.46
N TYR A 147 12.82 9.17 17.38
CA TYR A 147 12.14 9.52 16.13
C TYR A 147 10.98 8.55 15.94
N GLN A 148 9.83 9.06 15.56
CA GLN A 148 8.70 8.22 15.20
C GLN A 148 7.84 8.88 14.12
N GLU A 149 7.55 8.10 13.10
CA GLU A 149 6.59 8.41 12.06
C GLU A 149 5.48 7.36 12.07
N VAL A 150 4.23 7.79 12.02
CA VAL A 150 3.07 6.91 11.93
C VAL A 150 2.15 7.43 10.84
N VAL A 151 1.80 6.57 9.90
CA VAL A 151 0.88 6.90 8.81
C VAL A 151 -0.19 5.82 8.75
N VAL A 152 -1.45 6.23 8.75
CA VAL A 152 -2.59 5.34 8.47
C VAL A 152 -3.38 5.95 7.31
N LYS A 153 -3.54 5.16 6.25
CA LYS A 153 -4.29 5.52 5.05
C LYS A 153 -5.26 4.38 4.71
N HIS A 154 -6.14 4.63 3.79
CA HIS A 154 -7.04 3.61 3.29
C HIS A 154 -7.15 3.66 1.76
N GLU A 155 -7.49 2.53 1.19
CA GLU A 155 -7.73 2.39 -0.24
C GLU A 155 -8.94 1.46 -0.48
N ILE A 156 -9.79 1.84 -1.43
CA ILE A 156 -10.85 0.95 -1.92
C ILE A 156 -10.24 0.14 -3.07
N LEU A 157 -9.96 -1.14 -2.83
CA LEU A 157 -9.34 -2.02 -3.82
C LEU A 157 -10.35 -2.51 -4.84
N VAL A 158 -11.56 -2.84 -4.39
CA VAL A 158 -12.58 -3.48 -5.21
C VAL A 158 -13.94 -2.88 -4.93
N THR A 159 -14.67 -2.60 -6.00
CA THR A 159 -16.11 -2.30 -5.96
C THR A 159 -16.74 -2.96 -7.19
N THR A 160 -17.39 -4.07 -7.00
CA THR A 160 -18.15 -4.81 -8.03
C THR A 160 -19.61 -4.93 -7.62
N GLU A 161 -20.40 -5.70 -8.40
CA GLU A 161 -21.77 -6.05 -8.00
C GLU A 161 -21.81 -7.05 -6.85
N GLU A 162 -20.74 -7.83 -6.65
CA GLU A 162 -20.66 -8.93 -5.70
C GLU A 162 -19.81 -8.58 -4.48
N TYR A 163 -18.69 -7.86 -4.67
CA TYR A 163 -17.70 -7.62 -3.63
C TYR A 163 -17.33 -6.15 -3.48
N PHE A 164 -17.15 -5.76 -2.24
CA PHE A 164 -16.49 -4.53 -1.84
C PHE A 164 -15.28 -4.87 -0.98
N THR A 165 -14.12 -4.25 -1.25
CA THR A 165 -12.93 -4.44 -0.42
C THR A 165 -12.29 -3.11 -0.06
N LEU A 166 -12.16 -2.85 1.25
CA LEU A 166 -11.35 -1.78 1.83
C LEU A 166 -10.02 -2.36 2.31
N LYS A 167 -8.93 -1.66 1.99
CA LYS A 167 -7.59 -1.87 2.55
C LYS A 167 -7.27 -0.73 3.50
N LEU A 168 -6.91 -1.03 4.74
CA LEU A 168 -6.34 -0.09 5.69
C LEU A 168 -4.82 -0.31 5.71
N ILE A 169 -4.06 0.72 5.38
CA ILE A 169 -2.60 0.70 5.25
C ILE A 169 -2.02 1.38 6.49
N CYS A 170 -1.22 0.67 7.26
CA CYS A 170 -0.59 1.16 8.47
C CYS A 170 0.93 1.11 8.34
N TYR A 171 1.58 2.25 8.53
CA TYR A 171 3.04 2.36 8.52
C TYR A 171 3.52 2.95 9.85
N GLN A 172 4.60 2.38 10.40
CA GLN A 172 5.28 2.92 11.56
C GLN A 172 6.80 2.90 11.34
N GLY A 173 7.44 4.05 11.52
CA GLY A 173 8.89 4.22 11.40
C GLY A 173 9.50 4.74 12.70
N ALA A 174 10.53 4.04 13.20
CA ALA A 174 11.32 4.43 14.37
C ALA A 174 12.80 4.07 14.17
N GLY A 175 13.42 4.69 13.15
CA GLY A 175 14.78 4.34 12.69
C GLY A 175 14.80 3.31 11.55
N SER A 176 14.02 2.24 11.63
CA SER A 176 13.51 1.43 10.51
C SER A 176 12.00 1.57 10.46
N GLY A 177 11.40 1.36 9.29
CA GLY A 177 9.95 1.35 9.13
C GLY A 177 9.42 -0.04 8.85
N ALA A 178 8.14 -0.25 9.13
CA ALA A 178 7.37 -1.42 8.74
C ALA A 178 5.97 -1.00 8.30
N GLU A 179 5.44 -1.69 7.30
CA GLU A 179 4.08 -1.54 6.81
C GLU A 179 3.30 -2.83 7.06
N TRP A 180 2.06 -2.68 7.51
CA TRP A 180 1.12 -3.77 7.63
C TRP A 180 -0.26 -3.29 7.22
N ASP A 181 -0.99 -4.20 6.57
CA ASP A 181 -2.26 -3.93 5.94
C ASP A 181 -3.38 -4.80 6.52
N TYR A 182 -4.56 -4.22 6.61
CA TYR A 182 -5.79 -4.97 6.93
C TYR A 182 -6.72 -4.92 5.73
N TYR A 183 -7.32 -6.06 5.40
CA TYR A 183 -8.22 -6.21 4.28
C TYR A 183 -9.61 -6.56 4.77
N TYR A 184 -10.61 -5.79 4.34
CA TYR A 184 -12.01 -5.97 4.70
C TYR A 184 -12.81 -6.22 3.43
N THR A 185 -13.08 -7.50 3.15
CA THR A 185 -13.89 -7.90 1.99
C THR A 185 -15.31 -8.19 2.45
N ILE A 186 -16.30 -7.59 1.79
CA ILE A 186 -17.72 -7.74 2.05
C ILE A 186 -18.37 -8.36 0.82
N ASP A 187 -19.14 -9.43 1.02
CA ASP A 187 -20.11 -9.93 0.03
C ASP A 187 -21.33 -9.01 0.01
N LEU A 188 -21.52 -8.30 -1.09
CA LEU A 188 -22.63 -7.36 -1.24
C LEU A 188 -23.99 -8.06 -1.44
N ASN A 189 -24.02 -9.36 -1.74
CA ASN A 189 -25.27 -10.12 -1.82
C ASN A 189 -25.83 -10.43 -0.43
N THR A 190 -24.96 -10.86 0.49
CA THR A 190 -25.33 -11.18 1.87
C THR A 190 -25.25 -9.96 2.79
N GLY A 191 -24.29 -9.06 2.55
CA GLY A 191 -23.92 -7.95 3.42
C GLY A 191 -23.02 -8.38 4.58
N GLU A 192 -22.40 -9.54 4.50
CA GLU A 192 -21.52 -10.11 5.52
C GLU A 192 -20.05 -9.91 5.13
N ARG A 193 -19.17 -9.83 6.14
CA ARG A 193 -17.73 -9.89 5.93
C ARG A 193 -17.35 -11.30 5.53
N LEU A 194 -16.56 -11.43 4.47
CA LEU A 194 -16.05 -12.72 4.02
C LEU A 194 -14.80 -13.13 4.80
N ALA A 195 -14.79 -14.35 5.28
CA ALA A 195 -13.60 -15.08 5.64
C ALA A 195 -13.10 -15.90 4.42
N LEU A 196 -11.83 -16.31 4.43
CA LEU A 196 -11.24 -17.01 3.29
C LEU A 196 -11.94 -18.34 2.99
N ASP A 197 -12.36 -19.06 4.03
CA ASP A 197 -13.08 -20.33 3.94
C ASP A 197 -14.51 -20.20 3.37
N ASP A 198 -15.15 -19.03 3.49
CA ASP A 198 -16.48 -18.77 2.91
C ASP A 198 -16.49 -18.84 1.37
N LEU A 199 -15.32 -18.78 0.74
CA LEU A 199 -15.17 -18.88 -0.73
C LEU A 199 -15.16 -20.32 -1.24
N PHE A 200 -15.18 -21.32 -0.33
CA PHE A 200 -14.97 -22.72 -0.68
C PHE A 200 -16.09 -23.63 -0.15
N ILE A 201 -16.28 -24.73 -0.85
CA ILE A 201 -17.20 -25.78 -0.43
C ILE A 201 -16.84 -26.24 1.00
N GLU A 202 -17.82 -26.34 1.89
CA GLU A 202 -17.63 -26.71 3.29
C GLU A 202 -16.76 -27.96 3.46
N GLY A 203 -15.65 -27.82 4.19
CA GLY A 203 -14.68 -28.88 4.46
C GLY A 203 -13.73 -29.22 3.31
N ALA A 204 -13.72 -28.44 2.24
CA ALA A 204 -12.71 -28.57 1.18
C ALA A 204 -11.33 -28.13 1.65
N ASP A 205 -10.29 -28.82 1.22
CA ASP A 205 -8.90 -28.42 1.44
C ASP A 205 -8.50 -27.35 0.41
N TYR A 206 -8.63 -26.09 0.78
CA TYR A 206 -8.16 -24.95 -0.03
C TYR A 206 -6.75 -24.50 0.36
N ILE A 207 -6.32 -24.81 1.58
CA ILE A 207 -5.02 -24.39 2.11
C ILE A 207 -3.88 -24.98 1.28
N THR A 208 -3.92 -26.29 1.05
CA THR A 208 -2.86 -26.99 0.32
C THR A 208 -2.67 -26.48 -1.11
N PRO A 209 -3.69 -26.47 -2.00
CA PRO A 209 -3.50 -26.05 -3.38
C PRO A 209 -3.11 -24.56 -3.51
N ILE A 210 -3.66 -23.68 -2.68
CA ILE A 210 -3.28 -22.25 -2.68
C ILE A 210 -1.81 -22.10 -2.24
N SER A 211 -1.40 -22.77 -1.15
CA SER A 211 -0.03 -22.70 -0.63
C SER A 211 1.01 -23.20 -1.65
N GLU A 212 0.73 -24.31 -2.32
CA GLU A 212 1.63 -24.85 -3.35
C GLU A 212 1.70 -23.94 -4.59
N ASN A 213 0.58 -23.32 -4.95
CA ASN A 213 0.58 -22.33 -6.04
C ASN A 213 1.41 -21.10 -5.68
N ILE A 214 1.31 -20.57 -4.45
CA ILE A 214 2.13 -19.46 -3.97
C ILE A 214 3.61 -19.81 -4.00
N LYS A 215 4.01 -20.99 -3.50
CA LYS A 215 5.40 -21.46 -3.56
C LYS A 215 5.94 -21.53 -4.98
N GLU A 216 5.12 -21.99 -5.92
CA GLU A 216 5.51 -22.01 -7.33
C GLU A 216 5.68 -20.61 -7.92
N GLN A 217 4.77 -19.67 -7.59
CA GLN A 217 4.90 -18.27 -7.99
C GLN A 217 6.17 -17.62 -7.39
N MET A 218 6.47 -17.88 -6.11
CA MET A 218 7.69 -17.41 -5.46
C MET A 218 8.95 -17.90 -6.20
N ARG A 219 9.03 -19.21 -6.53
CA ARG A 219 10.16 -19.76 -7.29
C ARG A 219 10.30 -19.13 -8.66
N GLN A 220 9.20 -18.92 -9.37
CA GLN A 220 9.20 -18.30 -10.70
C GLN A 220 9.66 -16.84 -10.64
N GLN A 221 9.19 -16.08 -9.67
CA GLN A 221 9.55 -14.67 -9.49
C GLN A 221 11.04 -14.53 -9.11
N MET A 222 11.54 -15.34 -8.17
CA MET A 222 12.97 -15.38 -7.81
C MET A 222 13.86 -15.81 -8.98
N ALA A 223 13.39 -16.71 -9.83
CA ALA A 223 14.14 -17.12 -11.03
C ALA A 223 14.15 -16.03 -12.13
N ALA A 224 13.15 -15.15 -12.15
CA ALA A 224 13.01 -14.09 -13.14
C ALA A 224 13.77 -12.81 -12.76
N ASP A 225 13.92 -12.50 -11.48
CA ASP A 225 14.58 -11.29 -10.98
C ASP A 225 15.41 -11.62 -9.73
N GLU A 226 16.74 -11.40 -9.79
CA GLU A 226 17.69 -11.62 -8.68
C GLU A 226 17.45 -10.70 -7.46
N ASN A 227 16.69 -9.64 -7.59
CA ASN A 227 16.33 -8.74 -6.49
C ASN A 227 15.07 -9.19 -5.75
N VAL A 228 14.33 -10.16 -6.28
CA VAL A 228 13.16 -10.74 -5.63
C VAL A 228 13.61 -11.90 -4.76
N ILE A 229 13.31 -11.81 -3.47
CA ILE A 229 13.67 -12.82 -2.48
C ILE A 229 12.42 -13.16 -1.66
N TYR A 230 12.09 -14.43 -1.59
CA TYR A 230 11.11 -14.99 -0.65
C TYR A 230 11.80 -15.97 0.27
N TRP A 231 11.35 -16.08 1.50
CA TRP A 231 11.80 -17.12 2.41
C TRP A 231 11.11 -18.43 2.02
N LEU A 232 11.80 -19.17 1.18
CA LEU A 232 11.34 -20.45 0.63
C LEU A 232 12.52 -21.36 0.39
N ASP A 233 12.48 -22.55 0.99
CA ASP A 233 13.53 -23.58 0.88
C ASP A 233 14.92 -23.08 1.38
N ASP A 234 14.97 -22.09 2.28
CA ASP A 234 16.21 -21.57 2.86
C ASP A 234 16.73 -22.52 3.95
N GLU A 235 17.97 -23.01 3.76
CA GLU A 235 18.62 -23.96 4.68
C GLU A 235 19.28 -23.24 5.89
N GLU A 236 19.56 -21.92 5.78
CA GLU A 236 20.22 -21.14 6.83
C GLU A 236 19.23 -20.62 7.88
N ILE A 237 18.00 -20.31 7.46
CA ILE A 237 16.92 -19.80 8.32
C ILE A 237 15.59 -20.55 8.08
N PRO A 238 15.60 -21.89 8.26
CA PRO A 238 14.43 -22.71 7.91
C PRO A 238 13.14 -22.32 8.63
N GLU A 239 13.24 -21.72 9.81
CA GLU A 239 12.10 -21.25 10.61
C GLU A 239 11.34 -20.07 9.98
N TRP A 240 11.90 -19.40 8.99
CA TRP A 240 11.24 -18.29 8.29
C TRP A 240 10.59 -18.74 6.98
N ASN A 241 10.92 -19.96 6.53
CA ASN A 241 10.35 -20.46 5.28
C ASN A 241 8.82 -20.47 5.31
N PHE A 242 8.23 -19.97 4.23
CA PHE A 242 6.79 -20.07 4.02
C PHE A 242 6.36 -21.53 3.86
N GLU A 243 5.55 -22.03 4.80
CA GLU A 243 5.06 -23.40 4.79
C GLU A 243 3.67 -23.48 4.13
N SER A 244 2.72 -22.69 4.60
CA SER A 244 1.34 -22.67 4.10
C SER A 244 0.63 -21.39 4.53
N ILE A 245 -0.46 -21.05 3.83
CA ILE A 245 -1.46 -20.14 4.34
C ILE A 245 -2.23 -20.75 5.51
N THR A 246 -2.99 -19.93 6.21
CA THR A 246 -3.92 -20.33 7.28
C THR A 246 -5.32 -19.78 7.00
N GLU A 247 -6.30 -20.15 7.78
CA GLU A 247 -7.65 -19.60 7.73
C GLU A 247 -7.68 -18.08 8.00
N GLU A 248 -6.68 -17.58 8.75
CA GLU A 248 -6.54 -16.16 9.11
C GLU A 248 -5.70 -15.34 8.10
N THR A 249 -5.19 -15.99 7.04
CA THR A 249 -4.38 -15.29 6.04
C THR A 249 -5.19 -14.23 5.32
N SER A 250 -4.68 -13.02 5.24
CA SER A 250 -5.33 -11.89 4.60
C SER A 250 -5.56 -12.14 3.10
N PHE A 251 -6.73 -11.74 2.62
CA PHE A 251 -7.11 -11.92 1.23
C PHE A 251 -8.12 -10.87 0.77
N TYR A 252 -8.31 -10.80 -0.54
CA TYR A 252 -9.48 -10.19 -1.16
C TYR A 252 -9.83 -10.89 -2.48
N VAL A 253 -11.01 -10.60 -3.02
CA VAL A 253 -11.41 -11.04 -4.36
C VAL A 253 -11.28 -9.84 -5.29
N ASN A 254 -10.44 -9.93 -6.31
CA ASN A 254 -10.18 -8.82 -7.22
C ASN A 254 -11.33 -8.59 -8.21
N GLY A 255 -11.24 -7.51 -9.02
CA GLY A 255 -12.28 -7.16 -9.99
C GLY A 255 -12.48 -8.16 -11.13
N GLU A 256 -11.60 -9.15 -11.28
CA GLU A 256 -11.69 -10.26 -12.25
C GLU A 256 -12.29 -11.52 -11.60
N GLY A 257 -12.54 -11.48 -10.28
CA GLY A 257 -13.07 -12.60 -9.52
C GLY A 257 -12.02 -13.54 -8.94
N ASN A 258 -10.72 -13.26 -9.13
CA ASN A 258 -9.66 -14.10 -8.58
C ASN A 258 -9.40 -13.80 -7.11
N ILE A 259 -9.09 -14.82 -6.34
CA ILE A 259 -8.61 -14.68 -4.96
C ILE A 259 -7.20 -14.12 -5.00
N VAL A 260 -6.93 -13.11 -4.18
CA VAL A 260 -5.60 -12.54 -3.96
C VAL A 260 -5.23 -12.77 -2.51
N ILE A 261 -4.15 -13.50 -2.27
CA ILE A 261 -3.59 -13.73 -0.94
C ILE A 261 -2.56 -12.66 -0.64
N CYS A 262 -2.66 -12.06 0.55
CA CYS A 262 -1.88 -10.90 0.95
C CYS A 262 -1.01 -11.23 2.17
N PHE A 263 0.23 -10.76 2.14
CA PHE A 263 1.19 -10.88 3.25
C PHE A 263 1.74 -9.51 3.60
N ASN A 264 1.88 -9.25 4.88
CA ASN A 264 2.48 -8.04 5.38
C ASN A 264 3.99 -8.02 5.17
N GLU A 265 4.57 -6.84 5.33
CA GLU A 265 6.01 -6.65 5.25
C GLU A 265 6.72 -7.53 6.28
N GLY A 266 7.62 -8.37 5.80
CA GLY A 266 8.37 -9.30 6.66
C GLY A 266 7.70 -10.66 6.92
N ASP A 267 6.50 -10.95 6.40
CA ASP A 267 5.83 -12.23 6.64
C ASP A 267 6.45 -13.38 5.85
N VAL A 268 6.76 -13.17 4.58
CA VAL A 268 7.25 -14.22 3.67
C VAL A 268 8.47 -13.78 2.85
N ALA A 269 8.93 -12.55 3.05
CA ALA A 269 10.02 -11.93 2.32
C ALA A 269 10.77 -10.93 3.19
N PRO A 270 12.03 -10.56 2.87
CA PRO A 270 12.71 -9.44 3.54
C PRO A 270 11.93 -8.14 3.43
N MET A 271 11.98 -7.31 4.48
CA MET A 271 11.19 -6.08 4.60
C MET A 271 11.28 -5.13 3.40
N TYR A 272 12.41 -5.10 2.68
CA TYR A 272 12.55 -4.25 1.49
C TYR A 272 11.62 -4.64 0.33
N MET A 273 11.03 -5.83 0.37
CA MET A 273 10.03 -6.28 -0.59
C MET A 273 8.65 -5.64 -0.36
N GLY A 274 8.45 -5.04 0.83
CA GLY A 274 7.16 -4.49 1.23
C GLY A 274 6.10 -5.57 1.49
N CYS A 275 4.84 -5.16 1.52
CA CYS A 275 3.71 -6.09 1.51
C CYS A 275 3.62 -6.77 0.14
N VAL A 276 3.40 -8.08 0.10
CA VAL A 276 3.37 -8.85 -1.14
C VAL A 276 2.02 -9.54 -1.35
N GLU A 277 1.61 -9.66 -2.61
CA GLU A 277 0.32 -10.23 -3.00
C GLU A 277 0.50 -11.31 -4.06
N PHE A 278 -0.31 -12.38 -3.95
CA PHE A 278 -0.32 -13.47 -4.90
C PHE A 278 -1.73 -13.68 -5.44
N VAL A 279 -1.91 -13.46 -6.73
CA VAL A 279 -3.16 -13.77 -7.42
C VAL A 279 -3.23 -15.28 -7.63
N ILE A 280 -4.29 -15.90 -7.14
CA ILE A 280 -4.54 -17.33 -7.29
C ILE A 280 -5.35 -17.56 -8.57
N PRO A 281 -4.80 -18.27 -9.57
CA PRO A 281 -5.52 -18.59 -10.79
C PRO A 281 -6.76 -19.45 -10.48
N ASP A 282 -7.87 -19.18 -11.17
CA ASP A 282 -9.12 -19.90 -10.97
C ASP A 282 -8.96 -21.43 -11.08
N GLU A 283 -8.10 -21.90 -11.99
CA GLU A 283 -7.85 -23.33 -12.18
C GLU A 283 -7.30 -24.05 -10.95
N VAL A 284 -6.69 -23.32 -10.00
CA VAL A 284 -6.13 -23.88 -8.76
C VAL A 284 -7.24 -24.29 -7.80
N VAL A 285 -8.35 -23.57 -7.82
CA VAL A 285 -9.43 -23.69 -6.84
C VAL A 285 -10.79 -24.05 -7.47
N ALA A 286 -10.90 -24.15 -8.79
CA ALA A 286 -12.15 -24.30 -9.54
C ALA A 286 -13.03 -25.51 -9.08
N GLU A 287 -12.41 -26.60 -8.61
CA GLU A 287 -13.14 -27.80 -8.17
C GLU A 287 -13.69 -27.68 -6.74
N ILE A 288 -13.19 -26.71 -5.96
CA ILE A 288 -13.50 -26.55 -4.52
C ILE A 288 -14.12 -25.20 -4.20
N ARG A 289 -14.21 -24.29 -5.17
CA ARG A 289 -14.81 -22.96 -5.01
C ARG A 289 -16.33 -23.03 -5.07
N GLU A 290 -17.04 -22.23 -4.25
CA GLU A 290 -18.52 -22.07 -4.31
C GLU A 290 -18.96 -21.18 -5.49
#